data_ab00b1b1cea9e6f49c1fcc2a3a6a4ae9
#
_entry.id   ab00b1b1cea9e6f49c1fcc2a3a6a4ae9
#
_cell.length_a   1.000
_cell.length_b   1.000
_cell.length_c   1.000
_cell.angle_alpha   90.00
_cell.angle_beta   90.00
_cell.angle_gamma   90.00
#
_symmetry.space_group_name_H-M   'P 1'
#
loop_
_entity.id
_entity.type
_entity.pdbx_description
1 polymer ?
#
loop_
_entity_poly.entity_id
_entity_poly.type
_entity_poly.pdbx_seq_one_letter_code
_entity_poly.pdbx_strand_id
1 'polypeptide(L)'
;MSYTHLLFDHDGVLVNTEPLYLQAIQEQLATLGITLRETDYIQNMASGADPWALVRAAGCDEAMVDQLRDARDARYQQLLRTRPITIEGVDGIIAELAEHFQLAIVTTSRDVDFDLIHAMDGQPKTSTTPDVVRHMDFVLKRSYYQNSKPHPQPYLLALSRFGIEPSQALVIEDSERGLRSAVAAGIDCAAIYHRFTARQRFAKARYRFADLGELKQFLLG
;
A
#
# COMPACT_ATOMS: atom_id res chain seq x y z
N MET A 1 -5.09 -21.03 -15.55
CA MET A 1 -5.74 -19.81 -15.00
C MET A 1 -5.83 -18.80 -16.12
N SER A 2 -6.85 -17.95 -16.14
CA SER A 2 -7.08 -17.05 -17.29
C SER A 2 -6.71 -15.58 -17.00
N TYR A 3 -5.98 -15.30 -15.90
CA TYR A 3 -5.51 -13.94 -15.65
C TYR A 3 -4.46 -13.56 -16.69
N THR A 4 -4.58 -12.36 -17.20
CA THR A 4 -3.64 -11.72 -18.14
C THR A 4 -3.09 -10.41 -17.59
N HIS A 5 -3.68 -9.91 -16.50
CA HIS A 5 -3.34 -8.62 -15.89
C HIS A 5 -3.22 -8.76 -14.37
N LEU A 6 -2.18 -8.16 -13.79
CA LEU A 6 -1.96 -8.10 -12.36
C LEU A 6 -2.03 -6.64 -11.89
N LEU A 7 -2.89 -6.37 -10.91
CA LEU A 7 -3.10 -5.05 -10.34
C LEU A 7 -2.55 -5.03 -8.91
N PHE A 8 -1.40 -4.44 -8.72
CA PHE A 8 -0.71 -4.41 -7.43
C PHE A 8 -1.14 -3.21 -6.59
N ASP A 9 -1.45 -3.44 -5.31
CA ASP A 9 -1.26 -2.38 -4.33
C ASP A 9 0.24 -2.06 -4.20
N HIS A 10 0.56 -0.97 -3.53
CA HIS A 10 1.92 -0.47 -3.43
C HIS A 10 2.53 -0.70 -2.05
N ASP A 11 1.97 -0.04 -1.03
CA ASP A 11 2.47 -0.09 0.34
C ASP A 11 2.15 -1.45 0.97
N GLY A 12 3.15 -2.13 1.52
CA GLY A 12 2.99 -3.48 2.08
C GLY A 12 3.07 -4.60 1.04
N VAL A 13 2.97 -4.30 -0.27
CA VAL A 13 3.07 -5.27 -1.36
C VAL A 13 4.36 -5.13 -2.15
N LEU A 14 4.67 -3.94 -2.64
CA LEU A 14 5.87 -3.64 -3.44
C LEU A 14 6.96 -2.93 -2.64
N VAL A 15 6.58 -2.21 -1.59
CA VAL A 15 7.47 -1.49 -0.69
C VAL A 15 7.04 -1.69 0.76
N ASN A 16 8.00 -1.77 1.67
CA ASN A 16 7.78 -1.95 3.12
C ASN A 16 7.82 -0.60 3.84
N THR A 17 6.80 0.21 3.68
CA THR A 17 6.71 1.57 4.20
C THR A 17 6.05 1.68 5.57
N GLU A 18 5.22 0.71 5.97
CA GLU A 18 4.42 0.75 7.18
C GLU A 18 5.23 0.97 8.48
N PRO A 19 6.43 0.34 8.67
CA PRO A 19 7.26 0.61 9.84
C PRO A 19 7.68 2.08 9.95
N LEU A 20 7.93 2.73 8.82
CA LEU A 20 8.35 4.13 8.78
C LEU A 20 7.18 5.08 9.07
N TYR A 21 5.99 4.72 8.57
CA TYR A 21 4.78 5.48 8.86
C TYR A 21 4.41 5.41 10.34
N LEU A 22 4.47 4.21 10.94
CA LEU A 22 4.30 4.03 12.39
C LEU A 22 5.33 4.84 13.19
N GLN A 23 6.61 4.77 12.81
CA GLN A 23 7.67 5.54 13.47
C GLN A 23 7.36 7.04 13.44
N ALA A 24 6.96 7.56 12.26
CA ALA A 24 6.62 8.98 12.13
C ALA A 24 5.45 9.39 13.05
N ILE A 25 4.42 8.56 13.18
CA ILE A 25 3.30 8.81 14.13
C ILE A 25 3.80 8.78 15.58
N GLN A 26 4.57 7.76 15.95
CA GLN A 26 5.09 7.60 17.31
C GLN A 26 5.91 8.81 17.77
N GLU A 27 6.77 9.32 16.88
CA GLU A 27 7.60 10.48 17.17
C GLU A 27 6.75 11.74 17.43
N GLN A 28 5.64 11.93 16.68
CA GLN A 28 4.75 13.07 16.91
C GLN A 28 3.96 12.91 18.22
N LEU A 29 3.41 11.73 18.48
CA LEU A 29 2.68 11.47 19.73
C LEU A 29 3.58 11.62 20.97
N ALA A 30 4.85 11.24 20.86
CA ALA A 30 5.83 11.37 21.95
C ALA A 30 6.08 12.83 22.35
N THR A 31 5.90 13.82 21.45
CA THR A 31 6.01 15.25 21.79
C THR A 31 4.98 15.70 22.80
N LEU A 32 3.86 14.98 22.90
CA LEU A 32 2.80 15.19 23.88
C LEU A 32 2.87 14.20 25.07
N GLY A 33 3.95 13.40 25.18
CA GLY A 33 4.06 12.35 26.19
C GLY A 33 3.14 11.15 25.95
N ILE A 34 2.54 11.03 24.75
CA ILE A 34 1.64 9.93 24.39
C ILE A 34 2.47 8.80 23.78
N THR A 35 2.30 7.59 24.31
CA THR A 35 2.94 6.37 23.77
C THR A 35 1.96 5.57 22.93
N LEU A 36 2.30 5.31 21.66
CA LEU A 36 1.60 4.38 20.78
C LEU A 36 2.46 3.12 20.61
N ARG A 37 2.03 2.00 21.18
CA ARG A 37 2.71 0.71 20.96
C ARG A 37 2.37 0.15 19.59
N GLU A 38 3.30 -0.59 18.98
CA GLU A 38 3.06 -1.27 17.68
C GLU A 38 1.82 -2.18 17.74
N THR A 39 1.62 -2.88 18.85
CA THR A 39 0.42 -3.74 19.05
C THR A 39 -0.89 -2.97 19.00
N ASP A 40 -0.92 -1.75 19.55
CA ASP A 40 -2.10 -0.88 19.55
C ASP A 40 -2.33 -0.30 18.16
N TYR A 41 -1.24 0.05 17.46
CA TYR A 41 -1.30 0.49 16.07
C TYR A 41 -1.87 -0.59 15.15
N ILE A 42 -1.38 -1.84 15.24
CA ILE A 42 -1.92 -2.98 14.48
C ILE A 42 -3.41 -3.20 14.77
N GLN A 43 -3.81 -3.07 16.04
CA GLN A 43 -5.22 -3.18 16.42
C GLN A 43 -6.07 -2.05 15.83
N ASN A 44 -5.54 -0.83 15.82
CA ASN A 44 -6.21 0.34 15.22
C ASN A 44 -6.37 0.15 13.70
N MET A 45 -5.33 -0.30 13.00
CA MET A 45 -5.42 -0.64 11.57
C MET A 45 -6.52 -1.67 11.29
N ALA A 46 -6.59 -2.73 12.11
CA ALA A 46 -7.58 -3.79 11.92
C ALA A 46 -9.01 -3.33 12.22
N SER A 47 -9.20 -2.39 13.14
CA SER A 47 -10.52 -1.84 13.51
C SER A 47 -10.91 -0.59 12.70
N GLY A 48 -9.97 0.00 11.94
CA GLY A 48 -10.16 1.28 11.27
C GLY A 48 -10.16 2.48 12.22
N ALA A 49 -9.60 2.33 13.43
CA ALA A 49 -9.51 3.40 14.42
C ALA A 49 -8.44 4.44 14.01
N ASP A 50 -8.76 5.70 14.28
CA ASP A 50 -7.83 6.81 14.05
C ASP A 50 -6.79 6.88 15.18
N PRO A 51 -5.48 6.76 14.92
CA PRO A 51 -4.44 6.88 15.93
C PRO A 51 -4.42 8.28 16.61
N TRP A 52 -4.95 9.31 15.93
CA TRP A 52 -5.07 10.67 16.48
C TRP A 52 -6.18 10.82 17.52
N ALA A 53 -7.02 9.80 17.70
CA ALA A 53 -7.99 9.76 18.81
C ALA A 53 -7.31 9.90 20.18
N LEU A 54 -6.05 9.43 20.33
CA LEU A 54 -5.25 9.60 21.53
C LEU A 54 -4.96 11.07 21.86
N VAL A 55 -4.72 11.90 20.84
CA VAL A 55 -4.46 13.34 20.97
C VAL A 55 -5.72 14.06 21.43
N ARG A 56 -6.87 13.73 20.84
CA ARG A 56 -8.18 14.25 21.25
C ARG A 56 -8.53 13.85 22.68
N ALA A 57 -8.25 12.60 23.05
CA ALA A 57 -8.46 12.09 24.41
C ALA A 57 -7.56 12.79 25.44
N ALA A 58 -6.40 13.29 25.03
CA ALA A 58 -5.52 14.12 25.86
C ALA A 58 -5.99 15.58 25.97
N GLY A 59 -7.14 15.95 25.38
CA GLY A 59 -7.74 17.28 25.47
C GLY A 59 -7.23 18.28 24.42
N CYS A 60 -6.50 17.84 23.41
CA CYS A 60 -6.04 18.70 22.32
C CYS A 60 -7.16 18.92 21.29
N ASP A 61 -7.15 20.09 20.66
CA ASP A 61 -8.10 20.46 19.62
C ASP A 61 -7.69 19.92 18.22
N GLU A 62 -8.57 20.10 17.23
CA GLU A 62 -8.31 19.66 15.84
C GLU A 62 -7.14 20.42 15.20
N ALA A 63 -6.88 21.66 15.59
CA ALA A 63 -5.74 22.41 15.07
C ALA A 63 -4.41 21.75 15.48
N MET A 64 -4.31 21.25 16.72
CA MET A 64 -3.16 20.47 17.16
C MET A 64 -3.06 19.13 16.42
N VAL A 65 -4.18 18.45 16.20
CA VAL A 65 -4.20 17.20 15.43
C VAL A 65 -3.68 17.43 14.01
N ASP A 66 -4.10 18.50 13.34
CA ASP A 66 -3.66 18.82 11.98
C ASP A 66 -2.17 19.18 11.94
N GLN A 67 -1.67 19.96 12.92
CA GLN A 67 -0.23 20.23 13.04
C GLN A 67 0.59 18.96 13.18
N LEU A 68 0.14 18.01 14.01
CA LEU A 68 0.82 16.74 14.21
C LEU A 68 0.76 15.85 12.95
N ARG A 69 -0.34 15.91 12.18
CA ARG A 69 -0.45 15.23 10.88
C ARG A 69 0.55 15.78 9.88
N ASP A 70 0.66 17.09 9.77
CA ASP A 70 1.63 17.75 8.87
C ASP A 70 3.07 17.42 9.28
N ALA A 71 3.36 17.47 10.57
CA ALA A 71 4.67 17.10 11.11
C ALA A 71 5.01 15.61 10.88
N ARG A 72 4.01 14.71 11.04
CA ARG A 72 4.15 13.31 10.70
C ARG A 72 4.45 13.12 9.22
N ASP A 73 3.74 13.82 8.33
CA ASP A 73 3.94 13.73 6.90
C ASP A 73 5.35 14.16 6.48
N ALA A 74 5.81 15.30 7.01
CA ALA A 74 7.18 15.78 6.78
C ALA A 74 8.22 14.77 7.30
N ARG A 75 7.98 14.21 8.50
CA ARG A 75 8.88 13.21 9.09
C ARG A 75 8.90 11.90 8.30
N TYR A 76 7.74 11.43 7.87
CA TYR A 76 7.62 10.23 7.05
C TYR A 76 8.42 10.37 5.73
N GLN A 77 8.32 11.52 5.05
CA GLN A 77 9.09 11.79 3.84
C GLN A 77 10.60 11.79 4.09
N GLN A 78 11.07 12.31 5.25
CA GLN A 78 12.48 12.21 5.62
C GLN A 78 12.92 10.75 5.81
N LEU A 79 12.09 9.93 6.46
CA LEU A 79 12.37 8.52 6.65
C LEU A 79 12.40 7.76 5.31
N LEU A 80 11.46 8.02 4.39
CA LEU A 80 11.45 7.44 3.05
C LEU A 80 12.74 7.72 2.26
N ARG A 81 13.35 8.90 2.46
CA ARG A 81 14.62 9.26 1.79
C ARG A 81 15.83 8.54 2.38
N THR A 82 15.77 8.10 3.63
CA THR A 82 16.97 7.68 4.40
C THR A 82 16.93 6.24 4.88
N ARG A 83 15.79 5.56 4.80
CA ARG A 83 15.61 4.21 5.31
C ARG A 83 15.28 3.22 4.20
N PRO A 84 15.70 1.96 4.33
CA PRO A 84 15.37 0.92 3.37
C PRO A 84 13.86 0.61 3.43
N ILE A 85 13.25 0.50 2.24
CA ILE A 85 11.84 0.14 2.05
C ILE A 85 11.66 -1.03 1.07
N THR A 86 12.75 -1.61 0.60
CA THR A 86 12.72 -2.71 -0.37
C THR A 86 12.21 -3.99 0.30
N ILE A 87 11.31 -4.67 -0.38
CA ILE A 87 10.92 -6.06 -0.07
C ILE A 87 11.90 -6.97 -0.80
N GLU A 88 12.37 -8.01 -0.11
CA GLU A 88 13.36 -8.93 -0.67
C GLU A 88 12.88 -9.58 -1.98
N GLY A 89 13.71 -9.53 -3.01
CA GLY A 89 13.45 -10.15 -4.31
C GLY A 89 12.40 -9.46 -5.17
N VAL A 90 11.76 -8.36 -4.72
CA VAL A 90 10.64 -7.72 -5.41
C VAL A 90 10.97 -7.34 -6.85
N ASP A 91 12.15 -6.77 -7.12
CA ASP A 91 12.55 -6.35 -8.48
C ASP A 91 12.61 -7.52 -9.46
N GLY A 92 13.23 -8.63 -9.05
CA GLY A 92 13.32 -9.84 -9.87
C GLY A 92 11.97 -10.52 -10.08
N ILE A 93 11.14 -10.57 -9.03
CA ILE A 93 9.80 -11.15 -9.11
C ILE A 93 8.93 -10.34 -10.09
N ILE A 94 8.92 -9.02 -9.98
CA ILE A 94 8.12 -8.16 -10.86
C ILE A 94 8.63 -8.22 -12.30
N ALA A 95 9.96 -8.27 -12.51
CA ALA A 95 10.54 -8.44 -13.85
C ALA A 95 10.06 -9.73 -14.53
N GLU A 96 10.10 -10.88 -13.81
CA GLU A 96 9.61 -12.16 -14.36
C GLU A 96 8.10 -12.13 -14.63
N LEU A 97 7.29 -11.57 -13.72
CA LEU A 97 5.84 -11.47 -13.93
C LEU A 97 5.50 -10.60 -15.15
N ALA A 98 6.27 -9.53 -15.40
CA ALA A 98 6.09 -8.66 -16.55
C ALA A 98 6.36 -9.35 -17.92
N GLU A 99 7.06 -10.49 -17.94
CA GLU A 99 7.24 -11.29 -19.15
C GLU A 99 5.96 -12.06 -19.56
N HIS A 100 5.03 -12.23 -18.61
CA HIS A 100 3.84 -13.07 -18.79
C HIS A 100 2.51 -12.33 -18.62
N PHE A 101 2.52 -11.18 -17.92
CA PHE A 101 1.32 -10.42 -17.57
C PHE A 101 1.52 -8.93 -17.86
N GLN A 102 0.42 -8.22 -18.11
CA GLN A 102 0.39 -6.77 -18.06
C GLN A 102 0.23 -6.33 -16.60
N LEU A 103 1.01 -5.34 -16.17
CA LEU A 103 1.11 -4.96 -14.77
C LEU A 103 0.68 -3.51 -14.55
N ALA A 104 -0.04 -3.25 -13.47
CA ALA A 104 -0.29 -1.87 -13.04
C ALA A 104 -0.22 -1.75 -11.51
N ILE A 105 0.15 -0.55 -11.04
CA ILE A 105 0.04 -0.18 -9.63
C ILE A 105 -1.24 0.61 -9.42
N VAL A 106 -2.00 0.25 -8.37
CA VAL A 106 -3.21 0.95 -7.94
C VAL A 106 -3.09 1.26 -6.45
N THR A 107 -2.60 2.46 -6.13
CA THR A 107 -2.24 2.85 -4.76
C THR A 107 -3.11 3.96 -4.20
N THR A 108 -3.31 3.95 -2.87
CA THR A 108 -3.92 5.05 -2.11
C THR A 108 -2.90 6.00 -1.49
N SER A 109 -1.61 5.77 -1.72
CA SER A 109 -0.53 6.66 -1.28
C SER A 109 -0.69 8.04 -1.89
N ARG A 110 -0.32 9.06 -1.13
CA ARG A 110 -0.29 10.42 -1.67
C ARG A 110 0.73 10.49 -2.80
N ASP A 111 0.40 11.26 -3.83
CA ASP A 111 1.25 11.39 -5.01
C ASP A 111 2.68 11.80 -4.66
N VAL A 112 2.83 12.76 -3.72
CA VAL A 112 4.14 13.23 -3.28
C VAL A 112 4.98 12.13 -2.62
N ASP A 113 4.38 11.22 -1.86
CA ASP A 113 5.09 10.12 -1.20
C ASP A 113 5.49 9.04 -2.22
N PHE A 114 4.58 8.71 -3.15
CA PHE A 114 4.87 7.79 -4.25
C PHE A 114 6.00 8.31 -5.16
N ASP A 115 5.91 9.59 -5.56
CA ASP A 115 6.90 10.22 -6.44
C ASP A 115 8.27 10.30 -5.76
N LEU A 116 8.30 10.54 -4.46
CA LEU A 116 9.52 10.52 -3.66
C LEU A 116 10.15 9.11 -3.60
N ILE A 117 9.34 8.07 -3.38
CA ILE A 117 9.81 6.68 -3.31
C ILE A 117 10.44 6.27 -4.65
N HIS A 118 9.82 6.62 -5.77
CA HIS A 118 10.25 6.18 -7.09
C HIS A 118 11.11 7.20 -7.83
N ALA A 119 11.60 8.25 -7.14
CA ALA A 119 12.42 9.32 -7.71
C ALA A 119 11.78 10.03 -8.92
N MET A 120 10.44 10.10 -8.95
CA MET A 120 9.69 10.81 -9.99
C MET A 120 9.65 12.32 -9.75
N ASP A 121 10.16 12.77 -8.59
CA ASP A 121 10.32 14.18 -8.19
C ASP A 121 11.60 14.83 -8.74
N GLY A 122 12.36 14.11 -9.59
CA GLY A 122 13.62 14.57 -10.17
C GLY A 122 14.84 14.45 -9.25
N GLN A 123 14.68 13.89 -8.04
CA GLN A 123 15.79 13.60 -7.14
C GLN A 123 16.44 12.26 -7.51
N PRO A 124 17.72 12.06 -7.21
CA PRO A 124 18.37 10.80 -7.48
C PRO A 124 17.72 9.65 -6.69
N LYS A 125 17.51 8.54 -7.38
CA LYS A 125 17.00 7.30 -6.77
C LYS A 125 17.97 6.81 -5.70
N THR A 126 17.45 6.43 -4.55
CA THR A 126 18.27 5.79 -3.50
C THR A 126 18.46 4.32 -3.82
N SER A 127 19.56 3.72 -3.36
CA SER A 127 19.82 2.27 -3.51
C SER A 127 18.80 1.38 -2.79
N THR A 128 17.94 1.97 -1.96
CA THR A 128 16.93 1.28 -1.15
C THR A 128 15.53 1.30 -1.78
N THR A 129 15.39 1.89 -2.98
CA THR A 129 14.12 1.98 -3.67
C THR A 129 14.04 0.91 -4.76
N PRO A 130 13.00 0.06 -4.77
CA PRO A 130 12.82 -0.96 -5.81
C PRO A 130 12.52 -0.31 -7.17
N ASP A 131 12.98 -0.96 -8.26
CA ASP A 131 12.81 -0.47 -9.63
C ASP A 131 11.60 -1.09 -10.34
N VAL A 132 10.51 -1.25 -9.60
CA VAL A 132 9.32 -1.95 -10.08
C VAL A 132 8.50 -1.14 -11.09
N VAL A 133 8.53 0.19 -11.00
CA VAL A 133 7.70 1.08 -11.84
C VAL A 133 8.00 0.94 -13.32
N ARG A 134 9.24 0.64 -13.70
CA ARG A 134 9.64 0.45 -15.11
C ARG A 134 8.95 -0.72 -15.80
N HIS A 135 8.41 -1.67 -15.01
CA HIS A 135 7.69 -2.84 -15.51
C HIS A 135 6.18 -2.67 -15.55
N MET A 136 5.67 -1.49 -15.12
CA MET A 136 4.25 -1.21 -15.07
C MET A 136 3.78 -0.53 -16.35
N ASP A 137 2.66 -1.00 -16.91
CA ASP A 137 1.99 -0.33 -18.02
C ASP A 137 1.48 1.05 -17.59
N PHE A 138 1.04 1.17 -16.33
CA PHE A 138 0.69 2.45 -15.72
C PHE A 138 0.64 2.37 -14.18
N VAL A 139 0.54 3.56 -13.58
CA VAL A 139 0.31 3.75 -12.14
C VAL A 139 -0.93 4.62 -11.96
N LEU A 140 -1.86 4.18 -11.09
CA LEU A 140 -2.98 4.96 -10.60
C LEU A 140 -2.71 5.39 -9.16
N LYS A 141 -2.30 6.65 -8.99
CA LYS A 141 -2.04 7.29 -7.69
C LYS A 141 -3.34 7.86 -7.10
N ARG A 142 -3.27 8.35 -5.86
CA ARG A 142 -4.42 8.86 -5.11
C ARG A 142 -5.19 9.95 -5.85
N SER A 143 -4.54 10.79 -6.61
CA SER A 143 -5.16 11.90 -7.36
C SER A 143 -6.01 11.47 -8.56
N TYR A 144 -5.89 10.23 -9.03
CA TYR A 144 -6.59 9.75 -10.23
C TYR A 144 -8.06 9.38 -10.00
N TYR A 145 -8.52 9.31 -8.75
CA TYR A 145 -9.89 8.91 -8.42
C TYR A 145 -10.41 9.69 -7.20
N GLN A 146 -11.73 9.85 -7.13
CA GLN A 146 -12.40 10.59 -6.05
C GLN A 146 -12.55 9.70 -4.80
N ASN A 147 -13.03 8.47 -4.99
CA ASN A 147 -13.32 7.54 -3.91
C ASN A 147 -12.19 6.54 -3.75
N SER A 148 -11.51 6.58 -2.59
CA SER A 148 -10.42 5.68 -2.24
C SER A 148 -10.91 4.29 -1.82
N LYS A 149 -10.03 3.29 -1.82
CA LYS A 149 -10.29 1.98 -1.20
C LYS A 149 -10.89 2.17 0.20
N PRO A 150 -11.93 1.49 0.60
CA PRO A 150 -12.51 0.26 0.04
C PRO A 150 -13.55 0.45 -1.08
N HIS A 151 -13.75 1.68 -1.59
CA HIS A 151 -14.60 1.91 -2.75
C HIS A 151 -13.98 1.24 -3.99
N PRO A 152 -14.77 0.63 -4.92
CA PRO A 152 -14.23 -0.09 -6.08
C PRO A 152 -13.60 0.81 -7.15
N GLN A 153 -13.81 2.13 -7.10
CA GLN A 153 -13.41 3.06 -8.15
C GLN A 153 -11.96 2.92 -8.60
N PRO A 154 -10.93 2.76 -7.71
CA PRO A 154 -9.54 2.62 -8.15
C PRO A 154 -9.33 1.42 -9.08
N TYR A 155 -9.90 0.27 -8.73
CA TYR A 155 -9.77 -0.95 -9.54
C TYR A 155 -10.66 -0.94 -10.78
N LEU A 156 -11.86 -0.38 -10.72
CA LEU A 156 -12.70 -0.17 -11.91
C LEU A 156 -12.02 0.75 -12.92
N LEU A 157 -11.31 1.77 -12.45
CA LEU A 157 -10.53 2.65 -13.32
C LEU A 157 -9.36 1.89 -13.97
N ALA A 158 -8.69 0.99 -13.25
CA ALA A 158 -7.63 0.15 -13.80
C ALA A 158 -8.16 -0.79 -14.88
N LEU A 159 -9.29 -1.47 -14.64
CA LEU A 159 -9.96 -2.30 -15.66
C LEU A 159 -10.31 -1.50 -16.91
N SER A 160 -10.92 -0.34 -16.73
CA SER A 160 -11.27 0.56 -17.83
C SER A 160 -10.05 1.01 -18.63
N ARG A 161 -8.92 1.30 -17.96
CA ARG A 161 -7.69 1.75 -18.63
C ARG A 161 -7.02 0.64 -19.43
N PHE A 162 -7.10 -0.60 -18.98
CA PHE A 162 -6.68 -1.77 -19.75
C PHE A 162 -7.70 -2.20 -20.81
N GLY A 163 -8.96 -1.84 -20.67
CA GLY A 163 -10.03 -2.28 -21.56
C GLY A 163 -10.40 -3.76 -21.37
N ILE A 164 -10.37 -4.24 -20.13
CA ILE A 164 -10.55 -5.66 -19.79
C ILE A 164 -11.73 -5.91 -18.84
N GLU A 165 -12.20 -7.16 -18.83
CA GLU A 165 -13.19 -7.64 -17.88
C GLU A 165 -12.55 -8.03 -16.53
N PRO A 166 -13.30 -7.97 -15.41
CA PRO A 166 -12.78 -8.31 -14.08
C PRO A 166 -12.15 -9.71 -13.99
N SER A 167 -12.67 -10.68 -14.74
CA SER A 167 -12.19 -12.06 -14.75
C SER A 167 -10.78 -12.24 -15.35
N GLN A 168 -10.27 -11.23 -16.07
CA GLN A 168 -8.95 -11.23 -16.68
C GLN A 168 -7.88 -10.64 -15.75
N ALA A 169 -8.29 -10.03 -14.65
CA ALA A 169 -7.39 -9.38 -13.69
C ALA A 169 -7.30 -10.17 -12.36
N LEU A 170 -6.14 -10.11 -11.73
CA LEU A 170 -5.92 -10.48 -10.34
C LEU A 170 -5.37 -9.26 -9.58
N VAL A 171 -6.02 -8.90 -8.48
CA VAL A 171 -5.52 -7.87 -7.57
C VAL A 171 -4.59 -8.51 -6.55
N ILE A 172 -3.46 -7.87 -6.26
CA ILE A 172 -2.51 -8.25 -5.21
C ILE A 172 -2.55 -7.17 -4.12
N GLU A 173 -2.92 -7.55 -2.91
CA GLU A 173 -3.21 -6.65 -1.79
C GLU A 173 -2.73 -7.20 -0.46
N ASP A 174 -2.41 -6.30 0.47
CA ASP A 174 -2.01 -6.64 1.83
C ASP A 174 -3.10 -6.32 2.89
N SER A 175 -4.13 -5.55 2.52
CA SER A 175 -5.10 -4.96 3.45
C SER A 175 -6.55 -5.42 3.21
N GLU A 176 -7.34 -5.50 4.31
CA GLU A 176 -8.79 -5.73 4.20
C GLU A 176 -9.49 -4.65 3.38
N ARG A 177 -9.03 -3.41 3.49
CA ARG A 177 -9.60 -2.27 2.77
C ARG A 177 -9.42 -2.44 1.26
N GLY A 178 -8.24 -2.83 0.82
CA GLY A 178 -7.95 -3.07 -0.57
C GLY A 178 -8.63 -4.33 -1.11
N LEU A 179 -8.64 -5.43 -0.33
CA LEU A 179 -9.42 -6.62 -0.65
C LEU A 179 -10.91 -6.30 -0.89
N ARG A 180 -11.53 -5.49 -0.01
CA ARG A 180 -12.93 -5.07 -0.17
C ARG A 180 -13.15 -4.26 -1.44
N SER A 181 -12.19 -3.42 -1.82
CA SER A 181 -12.22 -2.65 -3.06
C SER A 181 -12.17 -3.57 -4.29
N ALA A 182 -11.27 -4.56 -4.31
CA ALA A 182 -11.16 -5.55 -5.39
C ALA A 182 -12.44 -6.38 -5.54
N VAL A 183 -12.95 -6.93 -4.43
CA VAL A 183 -14.20 -7.71 -4.42
C VAL A 183 -15.40 -6.88 -4.89
N ALA A 184 -15.49 -5.60 -4.48
CA ALA A 184 -16.55 -4.71 -4.92
C ALA A 184 -16.45 -4.33 -6.41
N ALA A 185 -15.23 -4.41 -6.99
CA ALA A 185 -15.00 -4.27 -8.43
C ALA A 185 -15.22 -5.58 -9.22
N GLY A 186 -15.56 -6.68 -8.55
CA GLY A 186 -15.77 -7.99 -9.16
C GLY A 186 -14.48 -8.73 -9.54
N ILE A 187 -13.34 -8.32 -9.00
CA ILE A 187 -12.02 -8.86 -9.33
C ILE A 187 -11.58 -9.85 -8.24
N ASP A 188 -11.00 -10.98 -8.65
CA ASP A 188 -10.33 -11.89 -7.73
C ASP A 188 -9.13 -11.21 -7.07
N CYS A 189 -8.93 -11.50 -5.78
CA CYS A 189 -7.84 -10.90 -5.01
C CYS A 189 -6.96 -11.97 -4.37
N ALA A 190 -5.66 -11.81 -4.52
CA ALA A 190 -4.60 -12.52 -3.78
C ALA A 190 -4.13 -11.64 -2.62
N ALA A 191 -4.31 -12.12 -1.39
CA ALA A 191 -3.85 -11.42 -0.20
C ALA A 191 -2.43 -11.85 0.15
N ILE A 192 -1.53 -10.88 0.28
CA ILE A 192 -0.17 -11.04 0.83
C ILE A 192 -0.11 -10.24 2.11
N TYR A 193 -0.36 -10.87 3.24
CA TYR A 193 -0.41 -10.18 4.51
C TYR A 193 0.91 -10.30 5.28
N HIS A 194 1.27 -9.24 5.95
CA HIS A 194 2.46 -9.16 6.80
C HIS A 194 2.08 -8.82 8.25
N ARG A 195 3.07 -8.64 9.12
CA ARG A 195 2.85 -8.46 10.58
C ARG A 195 1.86 -7.34 10.93
N PHE A 196 1.79 -6.26 10.16
CA PHE A 196 0.87 -5.15 10.44
C PHE A 196 -0.56 -5.45 10.00
N THR A 197 -0.77 -6.28 8.99
CA THR A 197 -2.08 -6.58 8.42
C THR A 197 -2.61 -7.98 8.78
N ALA A 198 -1.80 -8.84 9.41
CA ALA A 198 -2.14 -10.22 9.76
C ALA A 198 -3.41 -10.37 10.61
N ARG A 199 -3.83 -9.34 11.35
CA ARG A 199 -5.07 -9.34 12.15
C ARG A 199 -6.31 -8.86 11.38
N GLN A 200 -6.17 -8.44 10.13
CA GLN A 200 -7.27 -8.01 9.29
C GLN A 200 -8.01 -9.21 8.68
N ARG A 201 -9.18 -8.94 8.07
CA ARG A 201 -10.09 -9.99 7.58
C ARG A 201 -9.89 -10.27 6.10
N PHE A 202 -9.26 -11.40 5.78
CA PHE A 202 -9.02 -11.84 4.40
C PHE A 202 -9.94 -12.99 3.95
N ALA A 203 -11.10 -13.18 4.59
CA ALA A 203 -12.00 -14.28 4.27
C ALA A 203 -12.52 -14.29 2.82
N LYS A 204 -12.59 -13.10 2.19
CA LYS A 204 -13.05 -12.94 0.80
C LYS A 204 -11.91 -12.98 -0.23
N ALA A 205 -10.65 -13.11 0.20
CA ALA A 205 -9.55 -13.29 -0.73
C ALA A 205 -9.67 -14.64 -1.44
N ARG A 206 -9.49 -14.64 -2.76
CA ARG A 206 -9.49 -15.85 -3.59
C ARG A 206 -8.29 -16.72 -3.27
N TYR A 207 -7.13 -16.07 -3.06
CA TYR A 207 -5.86 -16.70 -2.71
C TYR A 207 -5.21 -15.98 -1.55
N ARG A 208 -4.33 -16.69 -0.84
CA ARG A 208 -3.52 -16.14 0.24
C ARG A 208 -2.12 -16.71 0.14
N PHE A 209 -1.13 -15.84 0.17
CA PHE A 209 0.27 -16.18 0.07
C PHE A 209 1.07 -15.52 1.19
N ALA A 210 2.15 -16.14 1.60
CA ALA A 210 3.04 -15.59 2.61
C ALA A 210 3.84 -14.41 2.04
N ASP A 211 4.19 -14.47 0.75
CA ASP A 211 4.98 -13.44 0.06
C ASP A 211 4.75 -13.43 -1.46
N LEU A 212 5.40 -12.50 -2.15
CA LEU A 212 5.37 -12.39 -3.61
C LEU A 212 6.03 -13.59 -4.32
N GLY A 213 6.96 -14.27 -3.66
CA GLY A 213 7.62 -15.46 -4.21
C GLY A 213 6.66 -16.63 -4.36
N GLU A 214 5.84 -16.88 -3.32
CA GLU A 214 4.77 -17.89 -3.40
C GLU A 214 3.72 -17.53 -4.45
N LEU A 215 3.32 -16.25 -4.54
CA LEU A 215 2.42 -15.77 -5.59
C LEU A 215 2.99 -16.04 -6.97
N LYS A 216 4.26 -15.69 -7.20
CA LYS A 216 4.94 -15.90 -8.48
C LYS A 216 4.96 -17.39 -8.85
N GLN A 217 5.35 -18.27 -7.93
CA GLN A 217 5.35 -19.71 -8.15
C GLN A 217 3.96 -20.21 -8.55
N PHE A 218 2.92 -19.74 -7.89
CA PHE A 218 1.54 -20.12 -8.20
C PHE A 218 1.09 -19.64 -9.59
N LEU A 219 1.54 -18.47 -10.04
CA LEU A 219 1.14 -17.90 -11.32
C LEU A 219 1.90 -18.50 -12.52
N LEU A 220 3.15 -18.87 -12.32
CA LEU A 220 4.05 -19.33 -13.39
C LEU A 220 4.26 -20.85 -13.41
N GLY A 221 3.96 -21.56 -12.33
CA GLY A 221 4.10 -23.02 -12.17
C GLY A 221 2.83 -23.73 -12.44
#